data_643818d02864294fcffc70019f60b23c
#
_entry.id   643818d02864294fcffc70019f60b23c
#
_cell.length_a   1.000
_cell.length_b   1.000
_cell.length_c   1.000
_cell.angle_alpha   90.00
_cell.angle_beta   90.00
_cell.angle_gamma   90.00
#
_symmetry.space_group_name_H-M   'P 1'
#
loop_
_entity.id
_entity.type
_entity.pdbx_description
1 polymer ?
#
loop_
_entity_poly.entity_id
_entity_poly.type
_entity_poly.pdbx_seq_one_letter_code
_entity_poly.pdbx_strand_id
1 'polypeptide(L)'
;ILEGTATDVSLESIIPDISVTIERLSTLSLRPVINATGIVIHTNLGRAVLSERIMENVRKVATGYSNLEYDISSGRRGKRYMHIRRLLREITGAEDGFAVNNNAAAVLLCLSTLAQGREVIVSRGELVEIGGSFRIPDVMAHSGALLREVGTTNKTHMRDYAHAVSATTALLLKVHQSNYRITGFTEDVPIEKLVALGHDRGIPVMYDLGSGCLMNLKPYGIHSEPSVQEIVKSDVDLVSFSGDKLLGGPQAGLIVGKREFIERLQKNPLTRAVRIDKLTLAALEATLMEYADEEKIKERIPTMKMLLEEPEKIKARAKKIALLLKRDTKCVSVEIIKDSSQAGGGSLPEVNFPTYTVEIRPEGISVNVLEERLRMGKPALISRIRGDALVLDARTISDREAAVAVKCVRAALA
;
A
#
# COMPACT_ATOMS: atom_id res chain seq x y z
N ILE A 1 -40.20 -22.22 -2.02
CA ILE A 1 -41.66 -22.52 -2.14
C ILE A 1 -42.12 -22.12 -3.54
N LEU A 2 -41.87 -20.91 -3.99
CA LEU A 2 -42.30 -20.42 -5.32
C LEU A 2 -41.67 -21.19 -6.49
N GLU A 3 -40.52 -21.81 -6.30
CA GLU A 3 -39.84 -22.62 -7.33
C GLU A 3 -40.04 -24.13 -7.16
N GLY A 4 -40.94 -24.56 -6.25
CA GLY A 4 -41.32 -25.95 -6.08
C GLY A 4 -40.25 -26.90 -5.52
N THR A 5 -39.15 -26.35 -5.01
CA THR A 5 -38.00 -27.14 -4.51
C THR A 5 -38.03 -27.42 -3.00
N ALA A 6 -38.86 -26.71 -2.24
CA ALA A 6 -39.01 -26.91 -0.79
C ALA A 6 -40.12 -27.91 -0.47
N THR A 7 -39.77 -29.05 0.13
CA THR A 7 -40.67 -30.13 0.53
C THR A 7 -41.16 -30.03 1.98
N ASP A 8 -40.44 -29.28 2.83
CA ASP A 8 -40.80 -29.03 4.23
C ASP A 8 -40.92 -27.54 4.50
N VAL A 9 -42.10 -27.11 4.94
CA VAL A 9 -42.45 -25.73 5.30
C VAL A 9 -42.81 -25.60 6.78
N SER A 10 -42.29 -26.47 7.64
CA SER A 10 -42.45 -26.35 9.09
C SER A 10 -41.72 -25.11 9.62
N LEU A 11 -42.18 -24.56 10.75
CA LEU A 11 -41.46 -23.45 11.41
C LEU A 11 -40.06 -23.85 11.80
N GLU A 12 -39.85 -25.11 12.17
CA GLU A 12 -38.52 -25.63 12.57
C GLU A 12 -37.52 -25.64 11.40
N SER A 13 -38.01 -25.85 10.16
CA SER A 13 -37.14 -25.78 8.95
C SER A 13 -36.89 -24.35 8.48
N ILE A 14 -37.81 -23.42 8.69
CA ILE A 14 -37.77 -22.05 8.19
C ILE A 14 -37.02 -21.11 9.16
N ILE A 15 -37.12 -21.30 10.48
CA ILE A 15 -36.47 -20.44 11.48
C ILE A 15 -34.97 -20.33 11.28
N PRO A 16 -34.18 -21.41 11.03
CA PRO A 16 -32.75 -21.31 10.76
C PRO A 16 -32.44 -20.43 9.56
N ASP A 17 -33.17 -20.58 8.45
CA ASP A 17 -32.97 -19.80 7.22
C ASP A 17 -33.29 -18.31 7.42
N ILE A 18 -34.35 -18.02 8.16
CA ILE A 18 -34.73 -16.66 8.57
C ILE A 18 -33.60 -16.06 9.44
N SER A 19 -33.12 -16.82 10.42
CA SER A 19 -32.05 -16.37 11.32
C SER A 19 -30.77 -16.05 10.57
N VAL A 20 -30.36 -16.92 9.65
CA VAL A 20 -29.19 -16.70 8.77
C VAL A 20 -29.38 -15.47 7.89
N THR A 21 -30.59 -15.29 7.36
CA THR A 21 -30.92 -14.15 6.50
C THR A 21 -30.89 -12.84 7.28
N ILE A 22 -31.47 -12.80 8.49
CA ILE A 22 -31.46 -11.64 9.39
C ILE A 22 -30.00 -11.30 9.78
N GLU A 23 -29.21 -12.30 10.18
CA GLU A 23 -27.80 -12.08 10.51
C GLU A 23 -27.04 -11.51 9.31
N ARG A 24 -27.24 -12.05 8.10
CA ARG A 24 -26.63 -11.54 6.87
C ARG A 24 -27.01 -10.08 6.57
N LEU A 25 -28.30 -9.72 6.75
CA LEU A 25 -28.80 -8.37 6.50
C LEU A 25 -28.37 -7.35 7.57
N SER A 26 -28.16 -7.80 8.82
CA SER A 26 -27.77 -6.95 9.94
C SER A 26 -26.26 -6.86 10.14
N THR A 27 -25.45 -7.68 9.45
CA THR A 27 -23.98 -7.69 9.58
C THR A 27 -23.34 -6.87 8.48
N LEU A 28 -22.40 -5.99 8.86
CA LEU A 28 -21.60 -5.24 7.89
C LEU A 28 -20.76 -6.18 7.03
N SER A 29 -20.73 -5.96 5.71
CA SER A 29 -19.98 -6.77 4.76
C SER A 29 -18.46 -6.54 4.88
N LEU A 30 -18.03 -5.29 5.11
CA LEU A 30 -16.63 -4.96 5.39
C LEU A 30 -16.34 -5.27 6.85
N ARG A 31 -15.48 -6.26 7.09
CA ARG A 31 -15.18 -6.77 8.43
C ARG A 31 -13.68 -7.01 8.62
N PRO A 32 -13.17 -6.93 9.86
CA PRO A 32 -11.80 -7.28 10.19
C PRO A 32 -11.52 -8.77 9.89
N VAL A 33 -10.31 -9.04 9.44
CA VAL A 33 -9.79 -10.40 9.22
C VAL A 33 -8.40 -10.53 9.86
N ILE A 34 -8.00 -11.76 10.21
CA ILE A 34 -6.64 -12.04 10.66
C ILE A 34 -5.80 -12.41 9.46
N ASN A 35 -4.74 -11.64 9.19
CA ASN A 35 -3.80 -11.92 8.12
C ASN A 35 -2.71 -12.87 8.61
N ALA A 36 -2.75 -14.12 8.18
CA ALA A 36 -1.73 -15.13 8.44
C ALA A 36 -0.95 -15.52 7.17
N THR A 37 -0.98 -14.70 6.12
CA THR A 37 -0.34 -15.00 4.83
C THR A 37 1.15 -14.71 4.79
N GLY A 38 1.66 -13.82 5.66
CA GLY A 38 3.03 -13.31 5.60
C GLY A 38 3.26 -12.22 4.55
N ILE A 39 2.19 -11.73 3.89
CA ILE A 39 2.24 -10.57 3.00
C ILE A 39 1.81 -9.35 3.80
N VAL A 40 2.76 -8.43 4.10
CA VAL A 40 2.52 -7.31 5.03
C VAL A 40 1.55 -6.29 4.43
N ILE A 41 1.81 -5.85 3.20
CA ILE A 41 0.96 -4.90 2.45
C ILE A 41 0.07 -5.70 1.51
N HIS A 42 -0.82 -6.52 2.08
CA HIS A 42 -1.66 -7.42 1.27
C HIS A 42 -2.76 -6.65 0.55
N THR A 43 -2.70 -6.60 -0.78
CA THR A 43 -3.61 -5.80 -1.63
C THR A 43 -5.08 -6.06 -1.34
N ASN A 44 -5.48 -7.33 -1.23
CA ASN A 44 -6.88 -7.71 -1.03
C ASN A 44 -7.34 -7.61 0.44
N LEU A 45 -6.42 -7.39 1.39
CA LEU A 45 -6.71 -7.28 2.82
C LEU A 45 -6.56 -5.83 3.34
N GLY A 46 -6.62 -4.84 2.45
CA GLY A 46 -6.63 -3.42 2.81
C GLY A 46 -5.26 -2.76 2.88
N ARG A 47 -4.17 -3.45 2.49
CA ARG A 47 -2.79 -2.94 2.47
C ARG A 47 -2.28 -2.53 3.85
N ALA A 48 -1.80 -1.27 4.03
CA ALA A 48 -1.24 -0.81 5.29
C ALA A 48 -2.30 -0.73 6.40
N VAL A 49 -1.92 -1.21 7.59
CA VAL A 49 -2.75 -1.16 8.80
C VAL A 49 -2.39 0.09 9.59
N LEU A 50 -3.38 0.81 10.09
CA LEU A 50 -3.20 2.01 10.91
C LEU A 50 -3.07 1.64 12.40
N SER A 51 -2.24 2.39 13.15
CA SER A 51 -2.13 2.19 14.59
C SER A 51 -3.35 2.77 15.33
N GLU A 52 -3.62 2.25 16.54
CA GLU A 52 -4.69 2.77 17.40
C GLU A 52 -4.55 4.27 17.67
N ARG A 53 -3.31 4.77 17.79
CA ARG A 53 -3.02 6.18 17.99
C ARG A 53 -3.47 7.04 16.81
N ILE A 54 -3.23 6.56 15.58
CA ILE A 54 -3.72 7.23 14.36
C ILE A 54 -5.25 7.23 14.34
N MET A 55 -5.87 6.07 14.62
CA MET A 55 -7.33 5.92 14.64
C MET A 55 -8.00 6.76 15.73
N GLU A 56 -7.35 7.00 16.88
CA GLU A 56 -7.86 7.93 17.89
C GLU A 56 -7.99 9.35 17.34
N ASN A 57 -7.00 9.84 16.58
CA ASN A 57 -7.10 11.14 15.92
C ASN A 57 -8.23 11.18 14.91
N VAL A 58 -8.36 10.14 14.07
CA VAL A 58 -9.48 10.02 13.12
C VAL A 58 -10.82 10.10 13.83
N ARG A 59 -10.99 9.37 14.94
CA ARG A 59 -12.21 9.39 15.75
C ARG A 59 -12.53 10.80 16.25
N LYS A 60 -11.54 11.51 16.82
CA LYS A 60 -11.72 12.90 17.31
C LYS A 60 -12.21 13.84 16.20
N VAL A 61 -11.63 13.75 15.02
CA VAL A 61 -11.99 14.58 13.86
C VAL A 61 -13.33 14.14 13.25
N ALA A 62 -13.64 12.84 13.26
CA ALA A 62 -14.82 12.28 12.61
C ALA A 62 -16.11 12.57 13.38
N THR A 63 -16.07 12.50 14.72
CA THR A 63 -17.25 12.57 15.58
C THR A 63 -17.71 13.99 15.90
N GLY A 64 -17.06 15.01 15.33
CA GLY A 64 -17.43 16.42 15.53
C GLY A 64 -17.14 17.29 14.30
N TYR A 65 -17.38 18.58 14.46
CA TYR A 65 -16.93 19.58 13.48
C TYR A 65 -15.41 19.72 13.55
N SER A 66 -14.79 20.08 12.43
CA SER A 66 -13.34 20.30 12.34
C SER A 66 -13.05 21.53 11.47
N ASN A 67 -11.84 22.03 11.58
CA ASN A 67 -11.33 23.14 10.80
C ASN A 67 -10.84 22.73 9.39
N LEU A 68 -11.41 21.68 8.80
CA LEU A 68 -10.95 21.06 7.55
C LEU A 68 -10.67 22.09 6.43
N GLU A 69 -11.55 23.08 6.25
CA GLU A 69 -11.38 24.19 5.31
C GLU A 69 -11.63 25.54 6.02
N TYR A 70 -11.26 25.65 7.29
CA TYR A 70 -11.40 26.86 8.09
C TYR A 70 -10.07 27.19 8.78
N ASP A 71 -9.55 28.36 8.51
CA ASP A 71 -8.36 28.89 9.19
C ASP A 71 -8.79 29.56 10.49
N ILE A 72 -8.47 28.89 11.61
CA ILE A 72 -8.85 29.35 12.95
C ILE A 72 -8.17 30.69 13.27
N SER A 73 -6.94 30.91 12.81
CA SER A 73 -6.18 32.12 13.14
C SER A 73 -6.73 33.36 12.46
N SER A 74 -7.17 33.24 11.22
CA SER A 74 -7.71 34.36 10.43
C SER A 74 -9.24 34.45 10.43
N GLY A 75 -9.94 33.42 10.91
CA GLY A 75 -11.40 33.32 10.86
C GLY A 75 -11.96 33.20 9.43
N ARG A 76 -11.16 32.77 8.47
CA ARG A 76 -11.51 32.72 7.04
C ARG A 76 -11.49 31.30 6.48
N ARG A 77 -12.02 31.17 5.28
CA ARG A 77 -11.94 29.89 4.55
C ARG A 77 -10.49 29.53 4.25
N GLY A 78 -10.06 28.34 4.70
CA GLY A 78 -8.76 27.74 4.43
C GLY A 78 -8.80 26.70 3.30
N LYS A 79 -7.67 26.05 3.09
CA LYS A 79 -7.50 24.95 2.13
C LYS A 79 -7.13 23.69 2.90
N ARG A 80 -7.83 22.55 2.64
CA ARG A 80 -7.64 21.31 3.42
C ARG A 80 -6.21 20.75 3.40
N TYR A 81 -5.48 20.91 2.31
CA TYR A 81 -4.11 20.40 2.22
C TYR A 81 -3.10 21.19 3.08
N MET A 82 -3.48 22.32 3.65
CA MET A 82 -2.63 23.07 4.59
C MET A 82 -2.30 22.27 5.84
N HIS A 83 -3.17 21.31 6.25
CA HIS A 83 -2.95 20.47 7.43
C HIS A 83 -1.71 19.59 7.32
N ILE A 84 -1.38 19.11 6.12
CA ILE A 84 -0.21 18.22 5.88
C ILE A 84 0.97 18.92 5.18
N ARG A 85 0.76 20.14 4.65
CA ARG A 85 1.75 20.86 3.84
C ARG A 85 3.08 21.05 4.59
N ARG A 86 3.01 21.49 5.86
CA ARG A 86 4.20 21.69 6.69
C ARG A 86 4.94 20.36 6.92
N LEU A 87 4.21 19.32 7.29
CA LEU A 87 4.78 17.99 7.55
C LEU A 87 5.46 17.41 6.30
N LEU A 88 4.81 17.51 5.14
CA LEU A 88 5.40 17.04 3.88
C LEU A 88 6.72 17.75 3.59
N ARG A 89 6.77 19.07 3.75
CA ARG A 89 8.01 19.85 3.54
C ARG A 89 9.12 19.46 4.51
N GLU A 90 8.80 19.35 5.80
CA GLU A 90 9.77 19.01 6.85
C GLU A 90 10.32 17.60 6.68
N ILE A 91 9.46 16.62 6.36
CA ILE A 91 9.85 15.21 6.25
C ILE A 91 10.60 14.95 4.94
N THR A 92 10.15 15.50 3.82
CA THR A 92 10.71 15.19 2.50
C THR A 92 11.82 16.13 2.05
N GLY A 93 11.89 17.34 2.62
CA GLY A 93 12.78 18.39 2.17
C GLY A 93 12.31 19.12 0.90
N ALA A 94 11.14 18.79 0.36
CA ALA A 94 10.56 19.46 -0.80
C ALA A 94 10.07 20.89 -0.47
N GLU A 95 10.02 21.76 -1.49
CA GLU A 95 9.55 23.14 -1.30
C GLU A 95 8.07 23.22 -0.93
N ASP A 96 7.26 22.31 -1.48
CA ASP A 96 5.82 22.24 -1.24
C ASP A 96 5.28 20.82 -1.49
N GLY A 97 4.01 20.59 -1.07
CA GLY A 97 3.33 19.33 -1.33
C GLY A 97 1.88 19.34 -0.88
N PHE A 98 1.11 18.40 -1.40
CA PHE A 98 -0.28 18.13 -1.00
C PHE A 98 -0.66 16.68 -1.30
N ALA A 99 -1.88 16.28 -0.93
CA ALA A 99 -2.37 14.92 -1.18
C ALA A 99 -3.71 14.94 -1.93
N VAL A 100 -3.90 13.89 -2.73
CA VAL A 100 -5.13 13.49 -3.41
C VAL A 100 -5.54 12.09 -2.94
N ASN A 101 -6.65 11.56 -3.42
CA ASN A 101 -7.25 10.32 -2.89
C ASN A 101 -6.45 9.04 -3.14
N ASN A 102 -5.59 8.97 -4.15
CA ASN A 102 -4.66 7.86 -4.40
C ASN A 102 -3.55 8.25 -5.39
N ASN A 103 -2.49 7.42 -5.52
CA ASN A 103 -1.36 7.75 -6.37
C ASN A 103 -1.69 7.73 -7.88
N ALA A 104 -2.62 6.89 -8.34
CA ALA A 104 -3.08 6.92 -9.73
C ALA A 104 -3.69 8.29 -10.10
N ALA A 105 -4.48 8.86 -9.18
CA ALA A 105 -5.02 10.21 -9.32
C ALA A 105 -3.92 11.29 -9.27
N ALA A 106 -2.86 11.09 -8.47
CA ALA A 106 -1.72 12.00 -8.43
C ALA A 106 -1.00 12.03 -9.78
N VAL A 107 -0.69 10.88 -10.35
CA VAL A 107 -0.05 10.76 -11.68
C VAL A 107 -0.95 11.37 -12.76
N LEU A 108 -2.24 11.03 -12.80
CA LEU A 108 -3.21 11.58 -13.73
C LEU A 108 -3.28 13.12 -13.64
N LEU A 109 -3.32 13.67 -12.43
CA LEU A 109 -3.34 15.11 -12.20
C LEU A 109 -2.06 15.79 -12.70
N CYS A 110 -0.89 15.21 -12.42
CA CYS A 110 0.38 15.75 -12.88
C CYS A 110 0.44 15.78 -14.41
N LEU A 111 0.13 14.65 -15.06
CA LEU A 111 0.15 14.54 -16.51
C LEU A 111 -0.85 15.49 -17.18
N SER A 112 -2.10 15.52 -16.72
CA SER A 112 -3.13 16.41 -17.28
C SER A 112 -2.84 17.89 -17.07
N THR A 113 -2.09 18.25 -16.03
CA THR A 113 -1.72 19.66 -15.77
C THR A 113 -0.51 20.11 -16.56
N LEU A 114 0.47 19.24 -16.73
CA LEU A 114 1.78 19.61 -17.28
C LEU A 114 1.93 19.24 -18.76
N ALA A 115 1.25 18.20 -19.22
CA ALA A 115 1.52 17.58 -20.51
C ALA A 115 0.30 17.35 -21.40
N GLN A 116 -0.87 17.94 -21.10
CA GLN A 116 -2.06 17.78 -21.96
C GLN A 116 -1.77 18.22 -23.39
N GLY A 117 -2.00 17.33 -24.37
CA GLY A 117 -1.73 17.55 -25.79
C GLY A 117 -0.25 17.58 -26.19
N ARG A 118 0.67 17.25 -25.25
CA ARG A 118 2.11 17.29 -25.47
C ARG A 118 2.76 15.96 -25.08
N GLU A 119 4.02 15.76 -25.51
CA GLU A 119 4.76 14.53 -25.27
C GLU A 119 5.30 14.40 -23.85
N VAL A 120 5.20 13.17 -23.31
CA VAL A 120 5.86 12.74 -22.08
C VAL A 120 6.83 11.62 -22.44
N ILE A 121 8.11 11.83 -22.18
CA ILE A 121 9.13 10.82 -22.46
C ILE A 121 9.30 9.91 -21.24
N VAL A 122 9.22 8.61 -21.46
CA VAL A 122 9.39 7.57 -20.42
C VAL A 122 10.18 6.38 -20.98
N SER A 123 10.95 5.72 -20.12
CA SER A 123 11.64 4.47 -20.49
C SER A 123 10.65 3.35 -20.77
N ARG A 124 10.86 2.59 -21.84
CA ARG A 124 10.06 1.41 -22.18
C ARG A 124 10.11 0.35 -21.07
N GLY A 125 11.25 0.23 -20.37
CA GLY A 125 11.39 -0.63 -19.19
C GLY A 125 10.65 -0.15 -17.94
N GLU A 126 10.03 1.04 -17.97
CA GLU A 126 9.28 1.64 -16.85
C GLU A 126 7.76 1.72 -17.12
N LEU A 127 7.28 1.14 -18.23
CA LEU A 127 5.86 1.05 -18.56
C LEU A 127 5.19 -0.04 -17.73
N VAL A 128 4.96 0.27 -16.46
CA VAL A 128 4.45 -0.66 -15.45
C VAL A 128 2.94 -0.87 -15.56
N GLU A 129 2.50 -2.10 -15.28
CA GLU A 129 1.13 -2.43 -14.92
C GLU A 129 1.09 -2.83 -13.44
N ILE A 130 0.29 -2.14 -12.64
CA ILE A 130 0.07 -2.42 -11.22
C ILE A 130 -1.35 -2.94 -11.03
N GLY A 131 -1.56 -3.83 -10.08
CA GLY A 131 -2.81 -4.56 -9.85
C GLY A 131 -4.09 -3.74 -10.03
N GLY A 132 -5.12 -4.34 -10.62
CA GLY A 132 -6.37 -3.67 -10.94
C GLY A 132 -6.35 -2.86 -12.25
N SER A 133 -5.46 -3.20 -13.19
CA SER A 133 -5.39 -2.58 -14.53
C SER A 133 -4.87 -1.14 -14.54
N PHE A 134 -4.12 -0.70 -13.52
CA PHE A 134 -3.41 0.57 -13.60
C PHE A 134 -2.18 0.39 -14.49
N ARG A 135 -2.23 0.95 -15.69
CA ARG A 135 -1.16 0.92 -16.70
C ARG A 135 -0.73 2.33 -17.03
N ILE A 136 0.57 2.59 -16.98
CA ILE A 136 1.12 3.92 -17.30
C ILE A 136 0.67 4.44 -18.67
N PRO A 137 0.70 3.63 -19.77
CA PRO A 137 0.20 4.08 -21.08
C PRO A 137 -1.27 4.51 -21.06
N ASP A 138 -2.13 3.77 -20.35
CA ASP A 138 -3.55 4.07 -20.28
C ASP A 138 -3.81 5.35 -19.49
N VAL A 139 -3.10 5.54 -18.38
CA VAL A 139 -3.18 6.79 -17.59
C VAL A 139 -2.71 7.99 -18.39
N MET A 140 -1.63 7.84 -19.19
CA MET A 140 -1.17 8.90 -20.09
C MET A 140 -2.25 9.24 -21.12
N ALA A 141 -2.83 8.25 -21.78
CA ALA A 141 -3.89 8.47 -22.77
C ALA A 141 -5.09 9.21 -22.15
N HIS A 142 -5.53 8.79 -20.93
CA HIS A 142 -6.64 9.43 -20.23
C HIS A 142 -6.31 10.86 -19.72
N SER A 143 -5.05 11.16 -19.48
CA SER A 143 -4.61 12.51 -19.11
C SER A 143 -4.57 13.48 -20.29
N GLY A 144 -4.69 12.99 -21.51
CA GLY A 144 -4.46 13.74 -22.74
C GLY A 144 -2.99 13.95 -23.09
N ALA A 145 -2.04 13.36 -22.36
CA ALA A 145 -0.62 13.39 -22.69
C ALA A 145 -0.30 12.38 -23.81
N LEU A 146 0.71 12.70 -24.60
CA LEU A 146 1.20 11.85 -25.68
C LEU A 146 2.40 11.04 -25.22
N LEU A 147 2.27 9.72 -25.19
CA LEU A 147 3.34 8.82 -24.76
C LEU A 147 4.48 8.81 -25.78
N ARG A 148 5.71 9.09 -25.33
CA ARG A 148 6.95 8.95 -26.10
C ARG A 148 7.88 7.96 -25.38
N GLU A 149 7.87 6.71 -25.87
CA GLU A 149 8.71 5.66 -25.30
C GLU A 149 10.15 5.76 -25.80
N VAL A 150 11.13 5.51 -24.90
CA VAL A 150 12.56 5.49 -25.24
C VAL A 150 13.24 4.21 -24.75
N GLY A 151 14.36 3.86 -25.38
CA GLY A 151 15.13 2.67 -25.05
C GLY A 151 14.45 1.36 -25.46
N THR A 152 14.83 0.28 -24.79
CA THR A 152 14.28 -1.07 -24.94
C THR A 152 13.73 -1.56 -23.59
N THR A 153 13.17 -2.76 -23.56
CA THR A 153 12.60 -3.35 -22.35
C THR A 153 13.60 -3.40 -21.19
N ASN A 154 14.85 -3.76 -21.48
CA ASN A 154 15.87 -4.01 -20.44
C ASN A 154 16.99 -2.96 -20.42
N LYS A 155 17.10 -2.08 -21.43
CA LYS A 155 18.14 -1.05 -21.47
C LYS A 155 17.62 0.28 -21.99
N THR A 156 17.84 1.32 -21.23
CA THR A 156 17.62 2.70 -21.63
C THR A 156 18.84 3.53 -21.26
N HIS A 157 19.39 4.20 -22.27
CA HIS A 157 20.57 5.05 -22.12
C HIS A 157 20.19 6.52 -22.12
N MET A 158 21.03 7.37 -21.58
CA MET A 158 20.82 8.83 -21.56
C MET A 158 20.64 9.42 -22.96
N ARG A 159 21.34 8.89 -23.96
CA ARG A 159 21.21 9.29 -25.38
C ARG A 159 19.79 9.06 -25.92
N ASP A 160 19.08 8.04 -25.43
CA ASP A 160 17.73 7.71 -25.91
C ASP A 160 16.76 8.81 -25.49
N TYR A 161 16.88 9.32 -24.26
CA TYR A 161 16.11 10.48 -23.80
C TYR A 161 16.52 11.74 -24.55
N ALA A 162 17.82 12.02 -24.68
CA ALA A 162 18.32 13.23 -25.32
C ALA A 162 17.89 13.35 -26.79
N HIS A 163 17.87 12.23 -27.54
CA HIS A 163 17.42 12.19 -28.95
C HIS A 163 15.89 12.30 -29.09
N ALA A 164 15.14 11.90 -28.08
CA ALA A 164 13.66 11.96 -28.11
C ALA A 164 13.11 13.34 -27.75
N VAL A 165 13.89 14.20 -27.10
CA VAL A 165 13.47 15.56 -26.75
C VAL A 165 13.17 16.36 -28.02
N SER A 166 11.98 16.98 -28.07
CA SER A 166 11.46 17.79 -29.17
C SER A 166 10.79 19.08 -28.64
N ALA A 167 10.38 19.96 -29.51
CA ALA A 167 9.61 21.16 -29.15
C ALA A 167 8.24 20.83 -28.51
N THR A 168 7.71 19.63 -28.74
CA THR A 168 6.46 19.14 -28.18
C THR A 168 6.64 18.46 -26.82
N THR A 169 7.85 18.17 -26.38
CA THR A 169 8.12 17.52 -25.10
C THR A 169 7.73 18.45 -23.94
N ALA A 170 6.89 17.95 -23.02
CA ALA A 170 6.41 18.70 -21.86
C ALA A 170 6.94 18.16 -20.52
N LEU A 171 7.34 16.88 -20.47
CA LEU A 171 7.72 16.22 -19.22
C LEU A 171 8.66 15.05 -19.50
N LEU A 172 9.68 14.89 -18.66
CA LEU A 172 10.44 13.65 -18.55
C LEU A 172 9.89 12.89 -17.34
N LEU A 173 9.41 11.67 -17.56
CA LEU A 173 8.83 10.85 -16.51
C LEU A 173 9.76 9.67 -16.20
N LYS A 174 10.09 9.49 -14.93
CA LYS A 174 10.71 8.28 -14.40
C LYS A 174 9.70 7.55 -13.52
N VAL A 175 9.53 6.23 -13.74
CA VAL A 175 8.63 5.40 -12.96
C VAL A 175 9.42 4.32 -12.25
N HIS A 176 9.28 4.23 -10.93
CA HIS A 176 9.94 3.21 -10.13
C HIS A 176 9.34 1.83 -10.37
N GLN A 177 10.19 0.84 -10.62
CA GLN A 177 9.79 -0.57 -10.80
C GLN A 177 9.45 -1.20 -9.44
N SER A 178 8.36 -0.73 -8.80
CA SER A 178 7.99 -1.10 -7.43
C SER A 178 7.41 -2.51 -7.30
N ASN A 179 6.88 -3.11 -8.38
CA ASN A 179 6.16 -4.39 -8.35
C ASN A 179 6.81 -5.50 -9.20
N TYR A 180 7.88 -5.19 -9.92
CA TYR A 180 8.67 -6.15 -10.70
C TYR A 180 10.13 -5.71 -10.74
N ARG A 181 11.00 -6.59 -11.24
CA ARG A 181 12.41 -6.28 -11.48
C ARG A 181 12.86 -6.92 -12.78
N ILE A 182 13.65 -6.18 -13.56
CA ILE A 182 14.34 -6.70 -14.73
C ILE A 182 15.76 -7.05 -14.30
N THR A 183 16.18 -8.30 -14.48
CA THR A 183 17.50 -8.81 -14.09
C THR A 183 18.28 -9.27 -15.30
N GLY A 184 19.62 -9.33 -15.19
CA GLY A 184 20.53 -9.74 -16.25
C GLY A 184 21.23 -8.53 -16.89
N PHE A 185 21.27 -8.48 -18.22
CA PHE A 185 21.91 -7.37 -18.97
C PHE A 185 20.97 -6.16 -19.02
N THR A 186 20.90 -5.42 -17.93
CA THR A 186 20.01 -4.27 -17.77
C THR A 186 20.79 -2.98 -17.65
N GLU A 187 20.18 -1.86 -18.04
CA GLU A 187 20.68 -0.51 -17.82
C GLU A 187 19.52 0.47 -17.74
N ASP A 188 19.49 1.31 -16.74
CA ASP A 188 18.53 2.38 -16.55
C ASP A 188 19.23 3.74 -16.37
N VAL A 189 18.49 4.82 -16.59
CA VAL A 189 19.01 6.18 -16.42
C VAL A 189 18.84 6.63 -14.98
N PRO A 190 19.92 6.94 -14.24
CA PRO A 190 19.84 7.55 -12.91
C PRO A 190 19.04 8.84 -12.94
N ILE A 191 18.28 9.12 -11.88
CA ILE A 191 17.40 10.30 -11.81
C ILE A 191 18.19 11.60 -11.92
N GLU A 192 19.39 11.68 -11.34
CA GLU A 192 20.26 12.86 -11.39
C GLU A 192 20.65 13.25 -12.82
N LYS A 193 20.90 12.25 -13.68
CA LYS A 193 21.19 12.49 -15.10
C LYS A 193 19.95 12.96 -15.87
N LEU A 194 18.79 12.41 -15.53
CA LEU A 194 17.53 12.81 -16.16
C LEU A 194 17.14 14.25 -15.76
N VAL A 195 17.34 14.60 -14.49
CA VAL A 195 17.15 15.96 -13.97
C VAL A 195 18.09 16.95 -14.68
N ALA A 196 19.37 16.60 -14.82
CA ALA A 196 20.33 17.45 -15.53
C ALA A 196 19.89 17.71 -16.99
N LEU A 197 19.41 16.70 -17.71
CA LEU A 197 18.87 16.87 -19.07
C LEU A 197 17.61 17.76 -19.07
N GLY A 198 16.70 17.52 -18.14
CA GLY A 198 15.47 18.30 -18.03
C GLY A 198 15.75 19.78 -17.82
N HIS A 199 16.63 20.10 -16.87
CA HIS A 199 17.03 21.49 -16.58
C HIS A 199 17.76 22.15 -17.75
N ASP A 200 18.69 21.44 -18.43
CA ASP A 200 19.36 21.95 -19.63
C ASP A 200 18.38 22.31 -20.76
N ARG A 201 17.30 21.61 -20.86
CA ARG A 201 16.26 21.77 -21.88
C ARG A 201 15.03 22.56 -21.44
N GLY A 202 14.98 22.99 -20.18
CA GLY A 202 13.81 23.68 -19.61
C GLY A 202 12.55 22.79 -19.55
N ILE A 203 12.72 21.47 -19.39
CA ILE A 203 11.66 20.46 -19.34
C ILE A 203 11.60 19.92 -17.92
N PRO A 204 10.45 19.98 -17.24
CA PRO A 204 10.30 19.42 -15.89
C PRO A 204 10.50 17.90 -15.87
N VAL A 205 10.99 17.41 -14.72
CA VAL A 205 11.19 15.97 -14.45
C VAL A 205 10.29 15.55 -13.32
N MET A 206 9.52 14.48 -13.54
CA MET A 206 8.67 13.87 -12.53
C MET A 206 9.17 12.44 -12.21
N TYR A 207 9.18 12.10 -10.94
CA TYR A 207 9.42 10.74 -10.47
C TYR A 207 8.15 10.16 -9.84
N ASP A 208 7.58 9.11 -10.44
CA ASP A 208 6.55 8.30 -9.79
C ASP A 208 7.22 7.18 -8.98
N LEU A 209 7.37 7.41 -7.67
CA LEU A 209 8.00 6.44 -6.77
C LEU A 209 7.06 5.27 -6.45
N GLY A 210 5.77 5.51 -6.38
CA GLY A 210 4.74 4.50 -6.17
C GLY A 210 4.72 3.87 -4.76
N SER A 211 5.85 3.42 -4.23
CA SER A 211 5.95 2.71 -2.95
C SER A 211 5.78 3.59 -1.70
N GLY A 212 6.16 4.86 -1.79
CA GLY A 212 6.02 5.82 -0.69
C GLY A 212 6.95 5.58 0.49
N CYS A 213 8.17 5.14 0.24
CA CYS A 213 9.17 4.95 1.30
C CYS A 213 9.67 6.30 1.83
N LEU A 214 9.38 6.59 3.11
CA LEU A 214 9.88 7.77 3.82
C LEU A 214 10.98 7.44 4.83
N MET A 215 11.34 6.19 5.00
CA MET A 215 12.38 5.72 5.90
C MET A 215 13.59 5.24 5.10
N ASN A 216 14.81 5.57 5.54
CA ASN A 216 15.99 4.96 4.98
C ASN A 216 16.09 3.48 5.37
N LEU A 217 15.92 2.58 4.39
CA LEU A 217 15.94 1.13 4.61
C LEU A 217 17.33 0.49 4.44
N LYS A 218 18.34 1.24 4.01
CA LYS A 218 19.73 0.74 3.82
C LYS A 218 20.37 0.15 5.07
N PRO A 219 20.16 0.72 6.29
CA PRO A 219 20.66 0.12 7.53
C PRO A 219 20.09 -1.26 7.84
N TYR A 220 18.96 -1.62 7.20
CA TYR A 220 18.30 -2.92 7.32
C TYR A 220 18.62 -3.87 6.16
N GLY A 221 19.64 -3.53 5.34
CA GLY A 221 20.09 -4.33 4.20
C GLY A 221 19.21 -4.22 2.95
N ILE A 222 18.29 -3.26 2.90
CA ILE A 222 17.41 -3.03 1.75
C ILE A 222 17.92 -1.80 0.99
N HIS A 223 18.64 -2.05 -0.12
CA HIS A 223 19.28 -1.03 -0.93
C HIS A 223 18.52 -0.70 -2.22
N SER A 224 17.53 -1.51 -2.57
CA SER A 224 16.79 -1.39 -3.85
C SER A 224 15.66 -0.37 -3.83
N GLU A 225 15.31 0.15 -2.65
CA GLU A 225 14.18 1.05 -2.47
C GLU A 225 14.70 2.45 -2.09
N PRO A 226 14.58 3.44 -2.97
CA PRO A 226 14.93 4.82 -2.64
C PRO A 226 13.88 5.44 -1.72
N SER A 227 14.30 6.30 -0.81
CA SER A 227 13.36 7.13 -0.05
C SER A 227 12.94 8.35 -0.85
N VAL A 228 11.77 8.92 -0.52
CA VAL A 228 11.28 10.18 -1.11
C VAL A 228 12.32 11.30 -0.93
N GLN A 229 12.97 11.35 0.24
CA GLN A 229 14.01 12.34 0.56
C GLN A 229 15.23 12.22 -0.37
N GLU A 230 15.63 11.00 -0.71
CA GLU A 230 16.75 10.79 -1.66
C GLU A 230 16.38 11.29 -3.05
N ILE A 231 15.15 11.04 -3.50
CA ILE A 231 14.68 11.52 -4.80
C ILE A 231 14.54 13.05 -4.81
N VAL A 232 13.99 13.65 -3.75
CA VAL A 232 13.89 15.13 -3.64
C VAL A 232 15.27 15.78 -3.66
N LYS A 233 16.28 15.17 -3.02
CA LYS A 233 17.67 15.67 -3.03
C LYS A 233 18.33 15.66 -4.43
N SER A 234 17.81 14.90 -5.39
CA SER A 234 18.29 14.95 -6.78
C SER A 234 17.78 16.15 -7.57
N ASP A 235 17.10 17.09 -6.91
CA ASP A 235 16.49 18.30 -7.50
C ASP A 235 15.42 18.03 -8.56
N VAL A 236 14.73 16.88 -8.44
CA VAL A 236 13.59 16.55 -9.28
C VAL A 236 12.43 17.54 -9.05
N ASP A 237 11.69 17.87 -10.11
CA ASP A 237 10.64 18.90 -10.01
C ASP A 237 9.40 18.42 -9.28
N LEU A 238 9.01 17.14 -9.48
CA LEU A 238 7.86 16.52 -8.81
C LEU A 238 8.14 15.05 -8.46
N VAL A 239 7.65 14.64 -7.30
CA VAL A 239 7.60 13.23 -6.86
C VAL A 239 6.17 12.88 -6.49
N SER A 240 5.66 11.76 -7.00
CA SER A 240 4.37 11.20 -6.55
C SER A 240 4.57 9.86 -5.85
N PHE A 241 3.75 9.55 -4.84
CA PHE A 241 3.85 8.30 -4.09
C PHE A 241 2.57 7.96 -3.32
N SER A 242 2.43 6.66 -2.97
CA SER A 242 1.26 6.14 -2.25
C SER A 242 1.39 6.30 -0.74
N GLY A 243 0.27 6.59 -0.06
CA GLY A 243 0.22 6.65 1.40
C GLY A 243 0.03 5.27 2.07
N ASP A 244 -0.60 4.33 1.39
CA ASP A 244 -1.05 3.03 1.94
C ASP A 244 -0.11 1.85 1.64
N LYS A 245 1.13 2.14 1.28
CA LYS A 245 2.18 1.13 1.06
C LYS A 245 3.29 1.26 2.12
N LEU A 246 4.55 1.51 1.73
CA LEU A 246 5.67 1.62 2.67
C LEU A 246 5.57 2.81 3.62
N LEU A 247 4.87 3.88 3.24
CA LEU A 247 4.54 4.95 4.19
C LEU A 247 3.72 4.43 5.38
N GLY A 248 2.90 3.39 5.20
CA GLY A 248 2.14 2.78 6.29
C GLY A 248 0.96 3.63 6.79
N GLY A 249 0.47 4.54 5.96
CA GLY A 249 -0.67 5.41 6.22
C GLY A 249 -1.96 4.96 5.51
N PRO A 250 -2.96 5.84 5.43
CA PRO A 250 -4.18 5.59 4.68
C PRO A 250 -3.94 5.66 3.18
N GLN A 251 -4.89 5.16 2.38
CA GLN A 251 -4.85 5.36 0.94
C GLN A 251 -4.84 6.84 0.60
N ALA A 252 -3.77 7.29 -0.03
CA ALA A 252 -3.59 8.64 -0.53
C ALA A 252 -2.58 8.64 -1.67
N GLY A 253 -2.65 9.63 -2.55
CA GLY A 253 -1.59 9.99 -3.47
C GLY A 253 -0.94 11.28 -3.01
N LEU A 254 0.32 11.22 -2.61
CA LEU A 254 1.07 12.38 -2.19
C LEU A 254 1.88 12.92 -3.37
N ILE A 255 1.91 14.24 -3.49
CA ILE A 255 2.70 14.94 -4.50
C ILE A 255 3.53 15.98 -3.78
N VAL A 256 4.85 15.90 -3.95
CA VAL A 256 5.81 16.87 -3.40
C VAL A 256 6.77 17.34 -4.49
N GLY A 257 7.36 18.52 -4.32
CA GLY A 257 8.32 19.05 -5.28
C GLY A 257 8.42 20.57 -5.25
N LYS A 258 8.80 21.16 -6.38
CA LYS A 258 8.94 22.61 -6.54
C LYS A 258 7.60 23.32 -6.44
N ARG A 259 7.58 24.44 -5.73
CA ARG A 259 6.36 25.19 -5.40
C ARG A 259 5.55 25.59 -6.63
N GLU A 260 6.20 26.04 -7.69
CA GLU A 260 5.54 26.48 -8.91
C GLU A 260 4.68 25.38 -9.55
N PHE A 261 5.17 24.14 -9.59
CA PHE A 261 4.41 23.00 -10.12
C PHE A 261 3.27 22.62 -9.17
N ILE A 262 3.52 22.58 -7.86
CA ILE A 262 2.47 22.31 -6.86
C ILE A 262 1.34 23.32 -6.95
N GLU A 263 1.63 24.62 -7.12
CA GLU A 263 0.60 25.66 -7.29
C GLU A 263 -0.19 25.49 -8.59
N ARG A 264 0.45 25.07 -9.69
CA ARG A 264 -0.22 24.76 -10.97
C ARG A 264 -1.18 23.58 -10.79
N LEU A 265 -0.74 22.49 -10.16
CA LEU A 265 -1.56 21.32 -9.86
C LEU A 265 -2.79 21.68 -9.02
N GLN A 266 -2.60 22.48 -7.97
CA GLN A 266 -3.69 22.93 -7.09
C GLN A 266 -4.75 23.81 -7.80
N LYS A 267 -4.40 24.48 -8.90
CA LYS A 267 -5.31 25.27 -9.73
C LYS A 267 -6.10 24.44 -10.75
N ASN A 268 -5.64 23.21 -11.06
CA ASN A 268 -6.34 22.35 -12.01
C ASN A 268 -7.70 21.92 -11.43
N PRO A 269 -8.81 22.06 -12.18
CA PRO A 269 -10.14 21.64 -11.72
C PRO A 269 -10.22 20.16 -11.31
N LEU A 270 -9.40 19.30 -11.91
CA LEU A 270 -9.33 17.87 -11.57
C LEU A 270 -8.94 17.66 -10.10
N THR A 271 -8.15 18.56 -9.50
CA THR A 271 -7.79 18.50 -8.07
C THR A 271 -9.02 18.45 -7.16
N ARG A 272 -10.14 19.09 -7.58
CA ARG A 272 -11.38 19.02 -6.83
C ARG A 272 -12.05 17.64 -6.93
N ALA A 273 -11.99 17.01 -8.09
CA ALA A 273 -12.56 15.67 -8.31
C ALA A 273 -11.83 14.58 -7.54
N VAL A 274 -10.48 14.67 -7.47
CA VAL A 274 -9.61 13.70 -6.78
C VAL A 274 -9.23 14.11 -5.37
N ARG A 275 -9.97 15.00 -4.76
CA ARG A 275 -9.67 15.62 -3.47
C ARG A 275 -9.78 14.61 -2.33
N ILE A 276 -8.75 14.54 -1.48
CA ILE A 276 -8.73 13.74 -0.26
C ILE A 276 -9.88 14.14 0.69
N ASP A 277 -10.53 13.16 1.32
CA ASP A 277 -11.62 13.37 2.27
C ASP A 277 -11.11 13.69 3.70
N LYS A 278 -12.05 14.00 4.60
CA LYS A 278 -11.74 14.40 5.97
C LYS A 278 -11.10 13.29 6.79
N LEU A 279 -11.58 12.05 6.66
CA LEU A 279 -11.13 10.93 7.49
C LEU A 279 -9.73 10.49 7.06
N THR A 280 -9.54 10.36 5.76
CA THR A 280 -8.25 10.03 5.16
C THR A 280 -7.21 11.10 5.48
N LEU A 281 -7.56 12.39 5.40
CA LEU A 281 -6.65 13.49 5.73
C LEU A 281 -6.23 13.45 7.21
N ALA A 282 -7.17 13.21 8.13
CA ALA A 282 -6.87 13.09 9.57
C ALA A 282 -5.95 11.90 9.88
N ALA A 283 -6.16 10.77 9.21
CA ALA A 283 -5.29 9.61 9.32
C ALA A 283 -3.90 9.88 8.73
N LEU A 284 -3.83 10.55 7.57
CA LEU A 284 -2.57 10.88 6.92
C LEU A 284 -1.74 11.87 7.74
N GLU A 285 -2.36 12.94 8.26
CA GLU A 285 -1.71 13.91 9.15
C GLU A 285 -1.11 13.22 10.38
N ALA A 286 -1.90 12.38 11.06
CA ALA A 286 -1.44 11.62 12.21
C ALA A 286 -0.31 10.63 11.85
N THR A 287 -0.37 10.00 10.66
CA THR A 287 0.71 9.12 10.17
C THR A 287 2.00 9.91 9.92
N LEU A 288 1.92 11.05 9.23
CA LEU A 288 3.09 11.89 8.97
C LEU A 288 3.72 12.43 10.25
N MET A 289 2.93 12.73 11.27
CA MET A 289 3.45 13.12 12.59
C MET A 289 4.33 12.05 13.25
N GLU A 290 4.07 10.75 12.99
CA GLU A 290 4.93 9.68 13.51
C GLU A 290 6.33 9.66 12.85
N TYR A 291 6.48 10.24 11.66
CA TYR A 291 7.76 10.37 10.96
C TYR A 291 8.66 11.49 11.49
N ALA A 292 8.18 12.33 12.39
CA ALA A 292 9.01 13.35 13.04
C ALA A 292 10.10 12.78 13.97
N ASP A 293 10.02 11.48 14.33
CA ASP A 293 10.97 10.78 15.20
C ASP A 293 11.40 9.48 14.49
N GLU A 294 12.48 9.57 13.72
CA GLU A 294 12.96 8.44 12.89
C GLU A 294 13.26 7.17 13.69
N GLU A 295 13.75 7.30 14.94
CA GLU A 295 14.08 6.14 15.79
C GLU A 295 12.85 5.33 16.17
N LYS A 296 11.69 5.96 16.23
CA LYS A 296 10.43 5.34 16.64
C LYS A 296 9.52 4.89 15.49
N ILE A 297 9.85 5.21 14.25
CA ILE A 297 9.04 4.83 13.07
C ILE A 297 8.77 3.32 13.06
N LYS A 298 9.80 2.50 13.22
CA LYS A 298 9.71 1.03 13.23
C LYS A 298 8.81 0.44 14.34
N GLU A 299 8.53 1.21 15.38
CA GLU A 299 7.66 0.79 16.47
C GLU A 299 6.22 1.31 16.31
N ARG A 300 6.09 2.52 15.75
CA ARG A 300 4.83 3.28 15.69
C ARG A 300 4.03 3.05 14.43
N ILE A 301 4.71 2.78 13.30
CA ILE A 301 4.07 2.48 12.02
C ILE A 301 3.96 0.96 11.85
N PRO A 302 2.74 0.39 11.90
CA PRO A 302 2.55 -1.06 11.89
C PRO A 302 3.21 -1.77 10.69
N THR A 303 3.17 -1.17 9.50
CA THR A 303 3.82 -1.70 8.31
C THR A 303 5.34 -1.83 8.52
N MET A 304 6.01 -0.78 8.99
CA MET A 304 7.45 -0.80 9.26
C MET A 304 7.79 -1.76 10.39
N LYS A 305 6.96 -1.79 11.45
CA LYS A 305 7.11 -2.73 12.55
C LYS A 305 7.09 -4.19 12.06
N MET A 306 6.12 -4.56 11.23
CA MET A 306 6.03 -5.91 10.68
C MET A 306 7.19 -6.23 9.74
N LEU A 307 7.59 -5.32 8.85
CA LEU A 307 8.68 -5.55 7.90
C LEU A 307 10.03 -5.70 8.60
N LEU A 308 10.31 -4.85 9.61
CA LEU A 308 11.60 -4.76 10.27
C LEU A 308 11.68 -5.52 11.61
N GLU A 309 10.65 -6.30 11.96
CA GLU A 309 10.64 -7.10 13.18
C GLU A 309 11.74 -8.17 13.15
N GLU A 310 12.47 -8.29 14.26
CA GLU A 310 13.54 -9.26 14.43
C GLU A 310 13.01 -10.71 14.32
N PRO A 311 13.68 -11.60 13.56
CA PRO A 311 13.25 -12.97 13.37
C PRO A 311 13.01 -13.75 14.67
N GLU A 312 13.78 -13.45 15.73
CA GLU A 312 13.64 -14.12 17.02
C GLU A 312 12.31 -13.81 17.73
N LYS A 313 11.78 -12.58 17.57
CA LYS A 313 10.44 -12.21 18.07
C LYS A 313 9.34 -12.96 17.32
N ILE A 314 9.48 -13.06 15.99
CA ILE A 314 8.55 -13.82 15.14
C ILE A 314 8.58 -15.30 15.51
N LYS A 315 9.78 -15.87 15.74
CA LYS A 315 9.96 -17.25 16.19
C LYS A 315 9.30 -17.52 17.54
N ALA A 316 9.43 -16.59 18.49
CA ALA A 316 8.78 -16.70 19.78
C ALA A 316 7.24 -16.73 19.63
N ARG A 317 6.69 -15.88 18.75
CA ARG A 317 5.25 -15.88 18.42
C ARG A 317 4.81 -17.17 17.76
N ALA A 318 5.56 -17.67 16.77
CA ALA A 318 5.31 -18.97 16.13
C ALA A 318 5.32 -20.13 17.14
N LYS A 319 6.30 -20.14 18.07
CA LYS A 319 6.36 -21.14 19.16
C LYS A 319 5.12 -21.07 20.05
N LYS A 320 4.66 -19.86 20.42
CA LYS A 320 3.46 -19.68 21.23
C LYS A 320 2.22 -20.23 20.53
N ILE A 321 2.03 -19.92 19.25
CA ILE A 321 0.91 -20.43 18.43
C ILE A 321 0.98 -21.96 18.36
N ALA A 322 2.13 -22.54 18.00
CA ALA A 322 2.30 -23.98 17.86
C ALA A 322 2.07 -24.72 19.19
N LEU A 323 2.59 -24.19 20.30
CA LEU A 323 2.38 -24.77 21.64
C LEU A 323 0.89 -24.82 22.01
N LEU A 324 0.17 -23.71 21.78
CA LEU A 324 -1.25 -23.64 22.06
C LEU A 324 -2.06 -24.59 21.18
N LEU A 325 -1.70 -24.76 19.92
CA LEU A 325 -2.35 -25.72 19.01
C LEU A 325 -2.10 -27.16 19.48
N LYS A 326 -0.84 -27.56 19.75
CA LYS A 326 -0.49 -28.92 20.18
C LYS A 326 -1.16 -29.35 21.47
N ARG A 327 -1.41 -28.41 22.38
CA ARG A 327 -1.98 -28.71 23.70
C ARG A 327 -3.43 -29.20 23.63
N ASP A 328 -4.19 -28.71 22.66
CA ASP A 328 -5.64 -28.86 22.68
C ASP A 328 -6.21 -29.55 21.41
N THR A 329 -5.35 -29.95 20.47
CA THR A 329 -5.77 -30.62 19.22
C THR A 329 -5.01 -31.93 19.05
N LYS A 330 -5.74 -33.07 19.14
CA LYS A 330 -5.17 -34.40 18.97
C LYS A 330 -5.10 -34.87 17.50
N CYS A 331 -5.71 -34.10 16.59
CA CYS A 331 -5.91 -34.52 15.19
C CYS A 331 -5.11 -33.68 14.19
N VAL A 332 -3.92 -33.20 14.57
CA VAL A 332 -3.11 -32.37 13.66
C VAL A 332 -1.61 -32.54 13.96
N SER A 333 -0.82 -32.58 12.90
CA SER A 333 0.62 -32.33 13.00
C SER A 333 0.89 -30.84 12.95
N VAL A 334 1.68 -30.30 13.89
CA VAL A 334 2.04 -28.89 13.96
C VAL A 334 3.55 -28.76 14.00
N GLU A 335 4.11 -28.07 13.01
CA GLU A 335 5.55 -27.83 12.88
C GLU A 335 5.84 -26.32 12.75
N ILE A 336 7.05 -25.92 13.17
CA ILE A 336 7.53 -24.54 12.99
C ILE A 336 8.63 -24.59 11.94
N ILE A 337 8.44 -23.86 10.85
CA ILE A 337 9.35 -23.85 9.71
C ILE A 337 9.95 -22.44 9.58
N LYS A 338 11.27 -22.38 9.31
CA LYS A 338 11.92 -21.13 8.89
C LYS A 338 11.54 -20.86 7.45
N ASP A 339 11.03 -19.68 7.16
CA ASP A 339 10.45 -19.30 5.88
C ASP A 339 10.78 -17.84 5.54
N SER A 340 10.16 -17.31 4.52
CA SER A 340 10.28 -15.94 4.05
C SER A 340 8.92 -15.31 3.85
N SER A 341 8.72 -14.12 4.41
CA SER A 341 7.57 -13.24 4.16
C SER A 341 7.90 -12.23 3.07
N GLN A 342 6.89 -11.53 2.59
CA GLN A 342 7.01 -10.52 1.54
C GLN A 342 6.38 -9.19 1.98
N ALA A 343 6.89 -8.07 1.43
CA ALA A 343 6.23 -6.78 1.61
C ALA A 343 4.85 -6.80 0.94
N GLY A 344 4.77 -7.20 -0.32
CA GLY A 344 3.53 -7.22 -1.09
C GLY A 344 3.09 -5.83 -1.57
N GLY A 345 1.89 -5.77 -2.14
CA GLY A 345 1.29 -4.50 -2.57
C GLY A 345 2.04 -3.73 -3.66
N GLY A 346 2.93 -4.39 -4.41
CA GLY A 346 3.79 -3.71 -5.38
C GLY A 346 4.86 -2.86 -4.70
N SER A 347 5.49 -3.39 -3.64
CA SER A 347 6.60 -2.76 -2.93
C SER A 347 7.65 -3.80 -2.62
N LEU A 348 8.93 -3.43 -2.73
CA LEU A 348 10.09 -4.26 -2.42
C LEU A 348 10.05 -5.63 -3.13
N PRO A 349 9.96 -5.66 -4.47
CA PRO A 349 9.97 -6.91 -5.21
C PRO A 349 11.28 -7.65 -4.92
N GLU A 350 11.23 -8.97 -4.80
CA GLU A 350 12.36 -9.85 -4.50
C GLU A 350 13.03 -9.68 -3.13
N VAL A 351 12.61 -8.72 -2.29
CA VAL A 351 13.10 -8.64 -0.91
C VAL A 351 12.40 -9.68 -0.07
N ASN A 352 13.20 -10.60 0.45
CA ASN A 352 12.74 -11.68 1.31
C ASN A 352 12.97 -11.31 2.78
N PHE A 353 11.90 -11.34 3.57
CA PHE A 353 11.95 -11.05 5.00
C PHE A 353 11.99 -12.36 5.79
N PRO A 354 13.10 -12.71 6.48
CA PRO A 354 13.20 -13.95 7.25
C PRO A 354 12.07 -14.09 8.27
N THR A 355 11.29 -15.17 8.23
CA THR A 355 10.14 -15.37 9.10
C THR A 355 10.12 -16.79 9.67
N TYR A 356 9.13 -17.05 10.52
CA TYR A 356 8.78 -18.39 11.00
C TYR A 356 7.29 -18.62 10.80
N THR A 357 6.96 -19.72 10.15
CA THR A 357 5.60 -20.16 9.92
C THR A 357 5.22 -21.30 10.85
N VAL A 358 3.95 -21.45 11.14
CA VAL A 358 3.36 -22.61 11.79
C VAL A 358 2.62 -23.41 10.71
N GLU A 359 3.12 -24.58 10.38
CA GLU A 359 2.49 -25.52 9.45
C GLU A 359 1.59 -26.48 10.21
N ILE A 360 0.37 -26.66 9.72
CA ILE A 360 -0.67 -27.49 10.30
C ILE A 360 -1.11 -28.49 9.24
N ARG A 361 -0.88 -29.78 9.48
CA ARG A 361 -1.44 -30.85 8.66
C ARG A 361 -2.63 -31.44 9.38
N PRO A 362 -3.85 -31.22 8.88
CA PRO A 362 -5.07 -31.74 9.52
C PRO A 362 -5.18 -33.25 9.30
N GLU A 363 -5.78 -33.95 10.27
CA GLU A 363 -6.18 -35.32 10.16
C GLU A 363 -7.72 -35.40 10.08
N GLY A 364 -8.23 -36.26 9.20
CA GLY A 364 -9.67 -36.46 9.04
C GLY A 364 -10.40 -35.47 8.11
N ILE A 365 -9.77 -34.33 7.78
CA ILE A 365 -10.28 -33.38 6.78
C ILE A 365 -9.16 -32.94 5.84
N SER A 366 -9.49 -32.47 4.65
CA SER A 366 -8.47 -31.94 3.74
C SER A 366 -8.04 -30.52 4.16
N VAL A 367 -6.82 -30.14 3.77
CA VAL A 367 -6.28 -28.78 4.04
C VAL A 367 -7.15 -27.70 3.39
N ASN A 368 -7.77 -27.98 2.25
CA ASN A 368 -8.66 -27.04 1.56
C ASN A 368 -9.95 -26.81 2.37
N VAL A 369 -10.52 -27.86 2.95
CA VAL A 369 -11.70 -27.73 3.83
C VAL A 369 -11.34 -26.94 5.09
N LEU A 370 -10.16 -27.17 5.68
CA LEU A 370 -9.67 -26.39 6.82
C LEU A 370 -9.51 -24.90 6.46
N GLU A 371 -8.88 -24.59 5.32
CA GLU A 371 -8.72 -23.22 4.83
C GLU A 371 -10.08 -22.56 4.63
N GLU A 372 -11.01 -23.23 3.97
CA GLU A 372 -12.36 -22.70 3.73
C GLU A 372 -13.10 -22.38 5.03
N ARG A 373 -13.09 -23.31 6.01
CA ARG A 373 -13.69 -23.08 7.33
C ARG A 373 -13.06 -21.90 8.06
N LEU A 374 -11.73 -21.69 7.96
CA LEU A 374 -11.03 -20.55 8.54
C LEU A 374 -11.43 -19.24 7.88
N ARG A 375 -11.48 -19.22 6.56
CA ARG A 375 -11.86 -18.06 5.77
C ARG A 375 -13.33 -17.66 6.00
N MET A 376 -14.21 -18.64 6.22
CA MET A 376 -15.63 -18.41 6.54
C MET A 376 -15.88 -18.16 8.03
N GLY A 377 -14.87 -18.30 8.89
CA GLY A 377 -14.97 -18.14 10.34
C GLY A 377 -15.23 -16.71 10.80
N LYS A 378 -15.48 -16.57 12.11
CA LYS A 378 -15.68 -15.27 12.80
C LYS A 378 -14.74 -15.18 14.02
N PRO A 379 -13.64 -14.37 13.93
CA PRO A 379 -13.17 -13.66 12.72
C PRO A 379 -12.65 -14.59 11.65
N ALA A 380 -12.66 -14.14 10.38
CA ALA A 380 -12.01 -14.84 9.29
C ALA A 380 -10.50 -14.83 9.46
N LEU A 381 -9.86 -15.98 9.24
CA LEU A 381 -8.40 -16.10 9.24
C LEU A 381 -7.95 -16.47 7.83
N ILE A 382 -7.10 -15.63 7.25
CA ILE A 382 -6.61 -15.79 5.88
C ILE A 382 -5.19 -16.35 5.95
N SER A 383 -5.02 -17.56 5.40
CA SER A 383 -3.78 -18.33 5.46
C SER A 383 -3.29 -18.69 4.05
N ARG A 384 -2.17 -19.43 3.98
CA ARG A 384 -1.67 -20.04 2.74
C ARG A 384 -1.76 -21.57 2.84
N ILE A 385 -1.82 -22.23 1.69
CA ILE A 385 -1.64 -23.68 1.58
C ILE A 385 -0.30 -23.96 0.90
N ARG A 386 0.47 -24.89 1.43
CA ARG A 386 1.71 -25.41 0.85
C ARG A 386 1.70 -26.93 0.90
N GLY A 387 1.49 -27.56 -0.26
CA GLY A 387 1.25 -29.01 -0.33
C GLY A 387 -0.01 -29.40 0.45
N ASP A 388 0.15 -30.25 1.44
CA ASP A 388 -0.88 -30.76 2.34
C ASP A 388 -0.98 -30.00 3.68
N ALA A 389 -0.25 -28.90 3.83
CA ALA A 389 -0.18 -28.12 5.06
C ALA A 389 -0.84 -26.74 4.91
N LEU A 390 -1.60 -26.36 5.92
CA LEU A 390 -2.03 -24.99 6.16
C LEU A 390 -0.86 -24.21 6.78
N VAL A 391 -0.54 -23.05 6.25
CA VAL A 391 0.61 -22.23 6.68
C VAL A 391 0.13 -20.94 7.32
N LEU A 392 0.47 -20.74 8.58
CA LEU A 392 0.27 -19.50 9.31
C LEU A 392 1.61 -18.79 9.48
N ASP A 393 1.79 -17.65 8.83
CA ASP A 393 3.00 -16.85 8.95
C ASP A 393 2.90 -15.93 10.17
N ALA A 394 3.79 -16.14 11.14
CA ALA A 394 3.75 -15.40 12.40
C ALA A 394 4.16 -13.93 12.28
N ARG A 395 4.71 -13.47 11.14
CA ARG A 395 5.05 -12.05 10.92
C ARG A 395 3.81 -11.16 10.88
N THR A 396 2.76 -11.61 10.20
CA THR A 396 1.55 -10.81 9.98
C THR A 396 0.45 -11.05 11.03
N ILE A 397 0.66 -12.00 11.94
CA ILE A 397 -0.21 -12.22 13.10
C ILE A 397 0.35 -11.40 14.28
N SER A 398 -0.38 -10.44 14.80
CA SER A 398 0.05 -9.68 15.98
C SER A 398 0.00 -10.54 17.26
N ASP A 399 0.71 -10.13 18.30
CA ASP A 399 0.70 -10.84 19.60
C ASP A 399 -0.70 -10.91 20.23
N ARG A 400 -1.56 -9.91 19.94
CA ARG A 400 -2.98 -9.88 20.37
C ARG A 400 -3.83 -10.88 19.60
N GLU A 401 -3.53 -11.07 18.32
CA GLU A 401 -4.27 -11.99 17.44
C GLU A 401 -3.85 -13.46 17.59
N ALA A 402 -2.65 -13.73 18.12
CA ALA A 402 -2.13 -15.09 18.21
C ALA A 402 -3.08 -16.07 18.92
N ALA A 403 -3.67 -15.65 20.05
CA ALA A 403 -4.63 -16.48 20.79
C ALA A 403 -5.96 -16.64 20.03
N VAL A 404 -6.39 -15.62 19.29
CA VAL A 404 -7.60 -15.64 18.48
C VAL A 404 -7.41 -16.55 17.27
N ALA A 405 -6.26 -16.47 16.59
CA ALA A 405 -5.91 -17.35 15.48
C ALA A 405 -5.94 -18.84 15.88
N VAL A 406 -5.41 -19.16 17.07
CA VAL A 406 -5.49 -20.52 17.62
C VAL A 406 -6.95 -20.96 17.83
N LYS A 407 -7.81 -20.09 18.37
CA LYS A 407 -9.25 -20.41 18.54
C LYS A 407 -9.93 -20.65 17.19
N CYS A 408 -9.61 -19.84 16.17
CA CYS A 408 -10.14 -20.04 14.82
C CYS A 408 -9.75 -21.42 14.25
N VAL A 409 -8.48 -21.80 14.38
CA VAL A 409 -8.01 -23.12 13.91
C VAL A 409 -8.72 -24.26 14.62
N ARG A 410 -8.89 -24.17 15.94
CA ARG A 410 -9.62 -25.19 16.72
C ARG A 410 -11.07 -25.34 16.28
N ALA A 411 -11.76 -24.20 16.13
CA ALA A 411 -13.16 -24.21 15.69
C ALA A 411 -13.32 -24.78 14.26
N ALA A 412 -12.33 -24.55 13.40
CA ALA A 412 -12.34 -25.07 12.04
C ALA A 412 -12.01 -26.58 11.94
N LEU A 413 -11.33 -27.15 12.95
CA LEU A 413 -11.00 -28.57 13.06
C LEU A 413 -12.12 -29.40 13.73
N ALA A 414 -12.98 -28.76 14.51
CA ALA A 414 -14.18 -29.37 15.08
C ALA A 414 -15.26 -29.60 14.01
#